data_4d4698216569896926044281ceda69b8
#
_entry.id   4d4698216569896926044281ceda69b8
#
_cell.length_a   1.000
_cell.length_b   1.000
_cell.length_c   1.000
_cell.angle_alpha   90.00
_cell.angle_beta   90.00
_cell.angle_gamma   90.00
#
_symmetry.space_group_name_H-M   'P 1'
#
loop_
_entity.id
_entity.type
_entity.pdbx_description
1 polymer ?
#
loop_
_entity_poly.entity_id
_entity_poly.type
_entity_poly.pdbx_seq_one_letter_code
_entity_poly.pdbx_strand_id
1 'polypeptide(L)'
;TDFHQMVATMASIPRKQAKTINLGLFYGMGNKKLASELGLDSDQAYELFNRYHDKVPFVKELSRQVSNVASSRGYIKTLLGRKRRFNMWEPRDSWGEKAYSLSEAHSHYPKQELKRAYTHTAMNALIQGSSADITKAAMIKIYEAGLLDEIDLKLTVHDELDFSVPHGKQKCFEDSLQIMKTCVDLKVPLTVDVEKGDSWGTIK
;
A
#
# COMPACT_ATOMS: atom_id res chain seq x y z
N THR A 1 -1.13 0.53 19.74
CA THR A 1 -0.23 1.71 19.68
C THR A 1 -0.49 2.48 18.40
N ASP A 2 -0.78 3.79 18.50
CA ASP A 2 -0.96 4.65 17.33
C ASP A 2 0.40 4.99 16.71
N PHE A 3 0.74 4.35 15.60
CA PHE A 3 2.00 4.57 14.88
C PHE A 3 2.16 6.01 14.38
N HIS A 4 1.08 6.66 13.99
CA HIS A 4 1.16 8.06 13.54
C HIS A 4 1.46 9.00 14.72
N GLN A 5 0.90 8.72 15.89
CA GLN A 5 1.22 9.47 17.10
C GLN A 5 2.67 9.25 17.55
N MET A 6 3.18 8.03 17.40
CA MET A 6 4.59 7.75 17.70
C MET A 6 5.52 8.59 16.81
N VAL A 7 5.27 8.66 15.52
CA VAL A 7 6.04 9.48 14.56
C VAL A 7 5.86 10.98 14.87
N ALA A 8 4.65 11.42 15.19
CA ALA A 8 4.37 12.80 15.58
C ALA A 8 5.23 13.24 16.77
N THR A 9 5.28 12.42 17.81
CA THR A 9 6.10 12.68 19.01
C THR A 9 7.60 12.66 18.67
N MET A 10 8.03 11.70 17.86
CA MET A 10 9.43 11.53 17.45
C MET A 10 9.98 12.72 16.67
N ALA A 11 9.15 13.27 15.77
CA ALA A 11 9.50 14.36 14.87
C ALA A 11 9.09 15.74 15.41
N SER A 12 8.36 15.80 16.53
CA SER A 12 7.75 17.04 17.08
C SER A 12 6.86 17.77 16.07
N ILE A 13 6.03 17.01 15.35
CA ILE A 13 5.13 17.51 14.30
C ILE A 13 3.67 17.14 14.59
N PRO A 14 2.69 17.84 14.01
CA PRO A 14 1.28 17.48 14.12
C PRO A 14 1.01 16.05 13.62
N ARG A 15 0.10 15.32 14.29
CA ARG A 15 -0.29 13.94 13.93
C ARG A 15 -0.71 13.79 12.45
N LYS A 16 -1.40 14.78 11.89
CA LYS A 16 -1.80 14.78 10.47
C LYS A 16 -0.59 14.72 9.53
N GLN A 17 0.44 15.52 9.81
CA GLN A 17 1.69 15.51 9.05
C GLN A 17 2.47 14.21 9.28
N ALA A 18 2.49 13.71 10.52
CA ALA A 18 3.12 12.44 10.87
C ALA A 18 2.48 11.25 10.12
N LYS A 19 1.18 11.27 9.84
CA LYS A 19 0.52 10.25 9.01
C LYS A 19 1.14 10.18 7.62
N THR A 20 1.32 11.32 6.95
CA THR A 20 1.93 11.40 5.61
C THR A 20 3.38 10.92 5.62
N ILE A 21 4.17 11.36 6.61
CA ILE A 21 5.57 10.99 6.77
C ILE A 21 5.72 9.48 7.05
N ASN A 22 4.92 8.95 7.98
CA ASN A 22 4.95 7.54 8.32
C ASN A 22 4.63 6.65 7.11
N LEU A 23 3.59 6.97 6.35
CA LEU A 23 3.27 6.25 5.12
C LEU A 23 4.39 6.37 4.09
N GLY A 24 4.97 7.58 3.94
CA GLY A 24 6.10 7.79 3.05
C GLY A 24 7.31 6.92 3.42
N LEU A 25 7.73 6.92 4.67
CA LEU A 25 8.84 6.11 5.17
C LEU A 25 8.56 4.61 5.05
N PHE A 26 7.33 4.20 5.35
CA PHE A 26 6.90 2.81 5.18
C PHE A 26 7.02 2.34 3.73
N TYR A 27 6.71 3.20 2.77
CA TYR A 27 6.81 2.91 1.34
C TYR A 27 8.14 3.30 0.70
N GLY A 28 9.18 3.54 1.51
CA GLY A 28 10.55 3.73 1.03
C GLY A 28 10.91 5.17 0.67
N MET A 29 10.26 6.16 1.27
CA MET A 29 10.68 7.56 1.18
C MET A 29 12.14 7.67 1.64
N GLY A 30 12.98 8.21 0.79
CA GLY A 30 14.39 8.45 1.11
C GLY A 30 14.59 9.74 1.91
N ASN A 31 15.79 9.85 2.50
CA ASN A 31 16.17 10.98 3.36
C ASN A 31 15.99 12.36 2.72
N LYS A 32 16.36 12.51 1.44
CA LYS A 32 16.20 13.80 0.71
C LYS A 32 14.74 14.26 0.63
N LYS A 33 13.82 13.32 0.38
CA LYS A 33 12.39 13.64 0.31
C LYS A 33 11.82 13.93 1.69
N LEU A 34 12.27 13.20 2.72
CA LEU A 34 11.91 13.46 4.11
C LEU A 34 12.34 14.88 4.54
N ALA A 35 13.58 15.28 4.23
CA ALA A 35 14.08 16.62 4.48
C ALA A 35 13.19 17.69 3.84
N SER A 36 12.87 17.52 2.56
CA SER A 36 12.03 18.47 1.81
C SER A 36 10.61 18.59 2.36
N GLU A 37 9.99 17.47 2.73
CA GLU A 37 8.60 17.45 3.25
C GLU A 37 8.46 18.10 4.64
N LEU A 38 9.52 18.04 5.44
CA LEU A 38 9.55 18.59 6.80
C LEU A 38 10.27 19.93 6.93
N GLY A 39 10.92 20.42 5.86
CA GLY A 39 11.74 21.62 5.93
C GLY A 39 12.97 21.45 6.81
N LEU A 40 13.51 20.22 6.94
CA LEU A 40 14.69 19.90 7.74
C LEU A 40 15.96 20.02 6.91
N ASP A 41 17.08 20.26 7.58
CA ASP A 41 18.38 20.06 6.96
C ASP A 41 18.70 18.56 6.78
N SER A 42 19.80 18.26 6.09
CA SER A 42 20.18 16.90 5.76
C SER A 42 20.46 16.03 6.98
N ASP A 43 21.08 16.61 8.00
CA ASP A 43 21.53 15.90 9.20
C ASP A 43 20.34 15.61 10.12
N GLN A 44 19.46 16.58 10.31
CA GLN A 44 18.20 16.41 11.04
C GLN A 44 17.29 15.34 10.39
N ALA A 45 17.17 15.40 9.07
CA ALA A 45 16.39 14.40 8.34
C ALA A 45 17.02 13.00 8.44
N TYR A 46 18.33 12.90 8.38
CA TYR A 46 19.05 11.63 8.54
C TYR A 46 18.88 11.04 9.95
N GLU A 47 18.99 11.86 10.98
CA GLU A 47 18.75 11.45 12.36
C GLU A 47 17.31 10.95 12.56
N LEU A 48 16.31 11.70 12.08
CA LEU A 48 14.91 11.30 12.14
C LEU A 48 14.64 10.00 11.39
N PHE A 49 15.23 9.86 10.20
CA PHE A 49 15.14 8.65 9.38
C PHE A 49 15.67 7.42 10.12
N ASN A 50 16.83 7.53 10.74
CA ASN A 50 17.41 6.45 11.51
C ASN A 50 16.57 6.12 12.75
N ARG A 51 16.18 7.12 13.52
CA ARG A 51 15.29 6.93 14.70
C ARG A 51 13.98 6.23 14.34
N TYR A 52 13.40 6.53 13.18
CA TYR A 52 12.21 5.82 12.69
C TYR A 52 12.53 4.34 12.43
N HIS A 53 13.57 4.05 11.69
CA HIS A 53 13.93 2.66 11.34
C HIS A 53 14.41 1.84 12.53
N ASP A 54 14.99 2.47 13.55
CA ASP A 54 15.32 1.82 14.81
C ASP A 54 14.07 1.44 15.62
N LYS A 55 13.01 2.24 15.54
CA LYS A 55 11.73 1.94 16.20
C LYS A 55 10.88 0.92 15.45
N VAL A 56 11.01 0.85 14.13
CA VAL A 56 10.24 -0.05 13.26
C VAL A 56 11.16 -0.82 12.28
N PRO A 57 12.11 -1.62 12.80
CA PRO A 57 13.16 -2.25 11.98
C PRO A 57 12.60 -3.22 10.94
N PHE A 58 11.45 -3.82 11.19
CA PHE A 58 10.79 -4.74 10.26
C PHE A 58 10.45 -4.10 8.92
N VAL A 59 10.20 -2.78 8.86
CA VAL A 59 9.88 -2.06 7.62
C VAL A 59 11.04 -2.10 6.64
N LYS A 60 12.24 -1.79 7.14
CA LYS A 60 13.48 -1.82 6.34
C LYS A 60 13.80 -3.24 5.87
N GLU A 61 13.69 -4.21 6.78
CA GLU A 61 13.98 -5.61 6.47
C GLU A 61 12.96 -6.18 5.46
N LEU A 62 11.67 -5.94 5.64
CA LEU A 62 10.63 -6.35 4.71
C LEU A 62 10.85 -5.73 3.32
N SER A 63 11.14 -4.43 3.26
CA SER A 63 11.43 -3.73 2.00
C SER A 63 12.62 -4.36 1.26
N ARG A 64 13.69 -4.67 1.99
CA ARG A 64 14.88 -5.34 1.44
C ARG A 64 14.55 -6.73 0.91
N GLN A 65 13.84 -7.54 1.68
CA GLN A 65 13.44 -8.89 1.28
C GLN A 65 12.56 -8.88 0.03
N VAL A 66 11.53 -8.01 0.00
CA VAL A 66 10.60 -7.92 -1.13
C VAL A 66 11.31 -7.43 -2.39
N SER A 67 12.21 -6.44 -2.27
CA SER A 67 13.02 -5.96 -3.40
C SER A 67 13.95 -7.03 -3.94
N ASN A 68 14.58 -7.82 -3.07
CA ASN A 68 15.43 -8.94 -3.48
C ASN A 68 14.62 -10.03 -4.21
N VAL A 69 13.43 -10.35 -3.73
CA VAL A 69 12.51 -11.29 -4.39
C VAL A 69 12.09 -10.76 -5.77
N ALA A 70 11.74 -9.47 -5.87
CA ALA A 70 11.39 -8.84 -7.14
C ALA A 70 12.56 -8.86 -8.13
N SER A 71 13.78 -8.58 -7.67
CA SER A 71 15.00 -8.60 -8.48
C SER A 71 15.35 -10.00 -8.97
N SER A 72 15.29 -11.01 -8.11
CA SER A 72 15.69 -12.37 -8.44
C SER A 72 14.64 -13.09 -9.28
N ARG A 73 13.37 -13.09 -8.83
CA ARG A 73 12.28 -13.84 -9.50
C ARG A 73 11.62 -13.07 -10.65
N GLY A 74 11.76 -11.74 -10.68
CA GLY A 74 11.08 -10.87 -11.63
C GLY A 74 9.62 -10.62 -11.32
N TYR A 75 9.11 -11.05 -10.17
CA TYR A 75 7.78 -10.75 -9.69
C TYR A 75 7.66 -10.91 -8.17
N ILE A 76 6.64 -10.27 -7.61
CA ILE A 76 6.12 -10.54 -6.28
C ILE A 76 4.69 -11.06 -6.38
N LYS A 77 4.20 -11.69 -5.31
CA LYS A 77 2.78 -12.09 -5.18
C LYS A 77 2.14 -11.31 -4.04
N THR A 78 0.94 -10.83 -4.29
CA THR A 78 0.06 -10.28 -3.25
C THR A 78 -0.48 -11.39 -2.34
N LEU A 79 -1.23 -11.02 -1.30
CA LEU A 79 -1.82 -11.93 -0.33
C LEU A 79 -2.63 -13.06 -0.98
N LEU A 80 -3.44 -12.75 -1.99
CA LEU A 80 -4.26 -13.72 -2.72
C LEU A 80 -3.59 -14.26 -3.99
N GLY A 81 -2.27 -14.07 -4.14
CA GLY A 81 -1.47 -14.71 -5.18
C GLY A 81 -1.39 -13.96 -6.51
N ARG A 82 -1.98 -12.77 -6.63
CA ARG A 82 -1.86 -11.94 -7.82
C ARG A 82 -0.41 -11.48 -8.00
N LYS A 83 0.10 -11.55 -9.24
CA LYS A 83 1.49 -11.24 -9.56
C LYS A 83 1.68 -9.80 -10.04
N ARG A 84 2.60 -9.08 -9.44
CA ARG A 84 3.21 -7.87 -10.00
C ARG A 84 4.56 -8.25 -10.60
N ARG A 85 4.71 -8.05 -11.92
CA ARG A 85 5.94 -8.38 -12.67
C ARG A 85 6.84 -7.16 -12.80
N PHE A 86 8.16 -7.43 -12.87
CA PHE A 86 9.24 -6.46 -13.07
C PHE A 86 10.03 -6.89 -14.30
N ASN A 87 9.49 -6.58 -15.48
CA ASN A 87 10.01 -7.06 -16.76
C ASN A 87 10.87 -6.01 -17.50
N MET A 88 11.06 -4.83 -16.88
CA MET A 88 11.89 -3.78 -17.43
C MET A 88 13.30 -3.89 -16.85
N TRP A 89 14.30 -3.47 -17.64
CA TRP A 89 15.70 -3.59 -17.31
C TRP A 89 16.43 -2.27 -17.54
N GLU A 90 17.40 -2.00 -16.69
CA GLU A 90 18.24 -0.80 -16.70
C GLU A 90 19.69 -1.18 -16.37
N PRO A 91 20.68 -0.33 -16.68
CA PRO A 91 22.06 -0.56 -16.29
C PRO A 91 22.20 -0.64 -14.77
N ARG A 92 23.06 -1.57 -14.28
CA ARG A 92 23.26 -1.79 -12.84
C ARG A 92 23.87 -0.57 -12.14
N ASP A 93 24.85 0.04 -12.78
CA ASP A 93 25.71 1.05 -12.15
C ASP A 93 25.37 2.50 -12.56
N SER A 94 24.26 2.71 -13.25
CA SER A 94 23.79 4.04 -13.60
C SER A 94 22.45 4.38 -12.96
N TRP A 95 22.24 5.67 -12.71
CA TRP A 95 21.02 6.21 -12.13
C TRP A 95 20.28 7.08 -13.15
N GLY A 96 18.95 6.91 -13.23
CA GLY A 96 18.12 7.75 -14.07
C GLY A 96 18.06 7.34 -15.53
N GLU A 97 18.70 6.23 -15.91
CA GLU A 97 18.61 5.67 -17.25
C GLU A 97 17.21 5.09 -17.51
N LYS A 98 16.80 5.16 -18.77
CA LYS A 98 15.51 4.65 -19.18
C LYS A 98 15.50 3.11 -19.13
N ALA A 99 14.47 2.55 -18.51
CA ALA A 99 14.29 1.11 -18.47
C ALA A 99 13.57 0.61 -19.75
N TYR A 100 14.00 -0.54 -20.26
CA TYR A 100 13.49 -1.17 -21.47
C TYR A 100 13.13 -2.65 -21.23
N SER A 101 12.46 -3.29 -22.20
CA SER A 101 12.37 -4.75 -22.22
C SER A 101 13.77 -5.36 -22.30
N LEU A 102 13.95 -6.62 -21.93
CA LEU A 102 15.29 -7.23 -21.87
C LEU A 102 16.02 -7.16 -23.21
N SER A 103 15.32 -7.46 -24.32
CA SER A 103 15.90 -7.42 -25.68
C SER A 103 16.32 -6.01 -26.09
N GLU A 104 15.47 -5.03 -25.85
CA GLU A 104 15.77 -3.61 -26.11
C GLU A 104 16.90 -3.09 -25.21
N ALA A 105 16.91 -3.47 -23.93
CA ALA A 105 17.96 -3.08 -23.00
C ALA A 105 19.35 -3.57 -23.45
N HIS A 106 19.47 -4.78 -23.97
CA HIS A 106 20.72 -5.27 -24.54
C HIS A 106 21.15 -4.46 -25.77
N SER A 107 20.21 -3.97 -26.57
CA SER A 107 20.52 -3.13 -27.73
C SER A 107 20.95 -1.72 -27.32
N HIS A 108 20.29 -1.13 -26.33
CA HIS A 108 20.61 0.22 -25.82
C HIS A 108 21.87 0.24 -24.94
N TYR A 109 22.14 -0.85 -24.21
CA TYR A 109 23.21 -0.96 -23.22
C TYR A 109 24.11 -2.19 -23.48
N PRO A 110 24.72 -2.31 -24.66
CA PRO A 110 25.37 -3.57 -25.12
C PRO A 110 26.58 -4.00 -24.29
N LYS A 111 27.17 -3.08 -23.51
CA LYS A 111 28.37 -3.35 -22.70
C LYS A 111 28.14 -3.22 -21.19
N GLN A 112 26.87 -3.04 -20.77
CA GLN A 112 26.55 -2.78 -19.38
C GLN A 112 25.89 -4.01 -18.75
N GLU A 113 26.21 -4.26 -17.48
CA GLU A 113 25.46 -5.23 -16.69
C GLU A 113 24.07 -4.68 -16.39
N LEU A 114 23.06 -5.50 -16.65
CA LEU A 114 21.64 -5.11 -16.49
C LEU A 114 21.08 -5.63 -15.17
N LYS A 115 20.22 -4.83 -14.56
CA LYS A 115 19.37 -5.20 -13.43
C LYS A 115 17.90 -4.94 -13.76
N ARG A 116 17.00 -5.61 -13.03
CA ARG A 116 15.57 -5.32 -13.15
C ARG A 116 15.28 -3.93 -12.59
N ALA A 117 14.56 -3.14 -13.37
CA ALA A 117 14.14 -1.80 -13.01
C ALA A 117 12.94 -1.82 -12.04
N TYR A 118 12.76 -0.73 -11.32
CA TYR A 118 11.60 -0.44 -10.45
C TYR A 118 11.40 -1.41 -9.28
N THR A 119 12.35 -2.26 -8.95
CA THR A 119 12.22 -3.25 -7.85
C THR A 119 12.09 -2.59 -6.47
N HIS A 120 12.50 -1.33 -6.33
CA HIS A 120 12.25 -0.52 -5.12
C HIS A 120 10.76 -0.25 -4.86
N THR A 121 9.90 -0.37 -5.88
CA THR A 121 8.44 -0.21 -5.73
C THR A 121 7.74 -1.50 -5.27
N ALA A 122 8.49 -2.59 -5.10
CA ALA A 122 7.93 -3.91 -4.83
C ALA A 122 7.17 -3.97 -3.49
N MET A 123 7.69 -3.29 -2.46
CA MET A 123 7.03 -3.18 -1.15
C MET A 123 5.65 -2.54 -1.28
N ASN A 124 5.58 -1.40 -1.96
CA ASN A 124 4.32 -0.70 -2.21
C ASN A 124 3.33 -1.59 -2.99
N ALA A 125 3.79 -2.23 -4.07
CA ALA A 125 2.97 -3.13 -4.86
C ALA A 125 2.48 -4.36 -4.07
N LEU A 126 3.28 -4.89 -3.13
CA LEU A 126 2.88 -5.97 -2.24
C LEU A 126 1.74 -5.51 -1.30
N ILE A 127 1.94 -4.44 -0.57
CA ILE A 127 1.00 -3.99 0.47
C ILE A 127 -0.30 -3.47 -0.16
N GLN A 128 -0.22 -2.49 -1.06
CA GLN A 128 -1.41 -1.93 -1.71
C GLN A 128 -2.13 -2.97 -2.58
N GLY A 129 -1.36 -3.84 -3.26
CA GLY A 129 -1.94 -4.93 -4.02
C GLY A 129 -2.70 -5.93 -3.14
N SER A 130 -2.18 -6.24 -1.95
CA SER A 130 -2.86 -7.12 -0.99
C SER A 130 -4.09 -6.46 -0.38
N SER A 131 -4.05 -5.17 -0.08
CA SER A 131 -5.22 -4.40 0.35
C SER A 131 -6.33 -4.45 -0.71
N ALA A 132 -6.00 -4.18 -1.97
CA ALA A 132 -6.96 -4.27 -3.08
C ALA A 132 -7.52 -5.70 -3.28
N ASP A 133 -6.75 -6.74 -2.97
CA ASP A 133 -7.22 -8.11 -3.02
C ASP A 133 -8.27 -8.37 -1.93
N ILE A 134 -8.08 -7.84 -0.72
CA ILE A 134 -9.03 -7.96 0.39
C ILE A 134 -10.37 -7.31 0.02
N THR A 135 -10.34 -6.07 -0.47
CA THR A 135 -11.56 -5.35 -0.91
C THR A 135 -12.30 -6.12 -1.98
N LYS A 136 -11.59 -6.66 -2.99
CA LYS A 136 -12.20 -7.47 -4.05
C LYS A 136 -12.76 -8.79 -3.53
N ALA A 137 -12.08 -9.45 -2.58
CA ALA A 137 -12.57 -10.67 -1.96
C ALA A 137 -13.86 -10.40 -1.17
N ALA A 138 -13.94 -9.25 -0.48
CA ALA A 138 -15.15 -8.82 0.20
C ALA A 138 -16.30 -8.62 -0.79
N MET A 139 -16.09 -7.89 -1.88
CA MET A 139 -17.11 -7.67 -2.93
C MET A 139 -17.64 -8.98 -3.50
N ILE A 140 -16.74 -9.93 -3.82
CA ILE A 140 -17.13 -11.24 -4.37
C ILE A 140 -17.98 -12.00 -3.35
N LYS A 141 -17.56 -12.07 -2.09
CA LYS A 141 -18.31 -12.81 -1.05
C LYS A 141 -19.65 -12.16 -0.71
N ILE A 142 -19.77 -10.85 -0.76
CA ILE A 142 -21.04 -10.11 -0.61
C ILE A 142 -21.99 -10.48 -1.77
N TYR A 143 -21.49 -10.52 -3.00
CA TYR A 143 -22.23 -10.95 -4.17
C TYR A 143 -22.68 -12.43 -4.05
N GLU A 144 -21.76 -13.35 -3.73
CA GLU A 144 -22.05 -14.77 -3.58
C GLU A 144 -23.04 -15.08 -2.45
N ALA A 145 -23.11 -14.21 -1.44
CA ALA A 145 -24.09 -14.29 -0.36
C ALA A 145 -25.50 -13.77 -0.77
N GLY A 146 -25.67 -13.28 -2.00
CA GLY A 146 -26.94 -12.71 -2.50
C GLY A 146 -27.33 -11.38 -1.88
N LEU A 147 -26.42 -10.73 -1.15
CA LEU A 147 -26.73 -9.47 -0.45
C LEU A 147 -26.89 -8.29 -1.40
N LEU A 148 -26.28 -8.35 -2.59
CA LEU A 148 -26.39 -7.29 -3.61
C LEU A 148 -27.76 -7.27 -4.32
N ASP A 149 -28.61 -8.26 -4.09
CA ASP A 149 -30.02 -8.25 -4.54
C ASP A 149 -30.89 -7.39 -3.60
N GLU A 150 -30.40 -7.12 -2.39
CA GLU A 150 -31.14 -6.43 -1.33
C GLU A 150 -30.60 -5.02 -1.02
N ILE A 151 -29.30 -4.80 -1.27
CA ILE A 151 -28.62 -3.51 -1.10
C ILE A 151 -27.75 -3.24 -2.31
N ASP A 152 -27.63 -1.98 -2.71
CA ASP A 152 -26.85 -1.61 -3.88
C ASP A 152 -25.43 -1.21 -3.52
N LEU A 153 -24.43 -1.92 -4.02
CA LEU A 153 -23.04 -1.45 -4.02
C LEU A 153 -22.85 -0.42 -5.14
N LYS A 154 -22.67 0.84 -4.79
CA LYS A 154 -22.59 1.97 -5.73
C LYS A 154 -21.17 2.27 -6.18
N LEU A 155 -20.23 2.33 -5.24
CA LEU A 155 -18.84 2.73 -5.51
C LEU A 155 -17.88 1.86 -4.72
N THR A 156 -16.64 1.78 -5.24
CA THR A 156 -15.47 1.36 -4.49
C THR A 156 -14.40 2.42 -4.63
N VAL A 157 -13.91 2.93 -3.51
CA VAL A 157 -12.86 3.96 -3.46
C VAL A 157 -11.73 3.43 -2.60
N HIS A 158 -10.64 2.98 -3.21
CA HIS A 158 -9.50 2.33 -2.55
C HIS A 158 -9.92 1.10 -1.71
N ASP A 159 -10.08 1.27 -0.41
CA ASP A 159 -10.46 0.26 0.58
C ASP A 159 -11.88 0.46 1.13
N GLU A 160 -12.63 1.40 0.57
CA GLU A 160 -14.02 1.71 0.91
C GLU A 160 -15.00 1.04 -0.05
N LEU A 161 -16.15 0.65 0.49
CA LEU A 161 -17.31 0.18 -0.26
C LEU A 161 -18.52 1.02 0.12
N ASP A 162 -19.09 1.75 -0.84
CA ASP A 162 -20.24 2.62 -0.63
C ASP A 162 -21.53 1.91 -1.05
N PHE A 163 -22.46 1.79 -0.13
CA PHE A 163 -23.74 1.13 -0.35
C PHE A 163 -24.91 2.11 -0.25
N SER A 164 -25.89 1.92 -1.12
CA SER A 164 -27.23 2.42 -0.89
C SER A 164 -28.07 1.34 -0.24
N VAL A 165 -28.55 1.60 0.97
CA VAL A 165 -29.29 0.64 1.79
C VAL A 165 -30.74 1.06 1.92
N PRO A 166 -31.71 0.35 1.27
CA PRO A 166 -33.14 0.63 1.40
C PRO A 166 -33.63 0.51 2.85
N HIS A 167 -34.68 1.21 3.19
CA HIS A 167 -35.33 1.07 4.50
C HIS A 167 -35.70 -0.39 4.78
N GLY A 168 -35.41 -0.86 5.98
CA GLY A 168 -35.67 -2.23 6.39
C GLY A 168 -34.61 -3.27 5.99
N LYS A 169 -33.57 -2.88 5.22
CA LYS A 169 -32.46 -3.76 4.81
C LYS A 169 -31.18 -3.60 5.64
N GLN A 170 -31.30 -3.04 6.85
CA GLN A 170 -30.18 -2.83 7.76
C GLN A 170 -29.42 -4.13 8.06
N LYS A 171 -30.14 -5.27 8.19
CA LYS A 171 -29.53 -6.58 8.45
C LYS A 171 -28.61 -7.01 7.32
N CYS A 172 -29.00 -6.81 6.05
CA CYS A 172 -28.17 -7.15 4.89
C CYS A 172 -26.89 -6.34 4.87
N PHE A 173 -26.97 -5.06 5.26
CA PHE A 173 -25.77 -4.21 5.42
C PHE A 173 -24.85 -4.72 6.54
N GLU A 174 -25.38 -5.08 7.70
CA GLU A 174 -24.60 -5.65 8.82
C GLU A 174 -23.93 -6.96 8.43
N ASP A 175 -24.60 -7.82 7.70
CA ASP A 175 -24.02 -9.07 7.16
C ASP A 175 -22.90 -8.78 6.16
N SER A 176 -23.03 -7.74 5.33
CA SER A 176 -21.96 -7.28 4.44
C SER A 176 -20.74 -6.78 5.22
N LEU A 177 -20.93 -6.04 6.31
CA LEU A 177 -19.85 -5.62 7.20
C LEU A 177 -19.14 -6.82 7.84
N GLN A 178 -19.89 -7.84 8.24
CA GLN A 178 -19.30 -9.06 8.78
C GLN A 178 -18.47 -9.80 7.73
N ILE A 179 -18.93 -9.85 6.49
CA ILE A 179 -18.16 -10.41 5.37
C ILE A 179 -16.88 -9.62 5.16
N MET A 180 -16.93 -8.29 5.15
CA MET A 180 -15.73 -7.46 4.99
C MET A 180 -14.68 -7.76 6.06
N LYS A 181 -15.10 -7.97 7.32
CA LYS A 181 -14.21 -8.29 8.44
C LYS A 181 -13.59 -9.69 8.36
N THR A 182 -14.24 -10.63 7.65
CA THR A 182 -13.86 -12.05 7.65
C THR A 182 -13.56 -12.62 6.25
N CYS A 183 -13.54 -11.75 5.22
CA CYS A 183 -13.37 -12.22 3.83
C CYS A 183 -12.01 -12.88 3.55
N VAL A 184 -11.00 -12.59 4.36
CA VAL A 184 -9.66 -13.18 4.26
C VAL A 184 -9.20 -13.57 5.66
N ASP A 185 -8.60 -14.76 5.78
CA ASP A 185 -8.00 -15.21 7.04
C ASP A 185 -6.65 -14.51 7.25
N LEU A 186 -6.60 -13.67 8.28
CA LEU A 186 -5.43 -12.89 8.67
C LEU A 186 -5.08 -13.15 10.13
N LYS A 187 -3.78 -13.08 10.45
CA LYS A 187 -3.30 -13.19 11.85
C LYS A 187 -3.75 -12.02 12.73
N VAL A 188 -4.16 -10.91 12.13
CA VAL A 188 -4.72 -9.74 12.82
C VAL A 188 -6.14 -9.50 12.33
N PRO A 189 -7.06 -9.10 13.21
CA PRO A 189 -8.44 -8.84 12.80
C PRO A 189 -8.52 -7.63 11.87
N LEU A 190 -9.38 -7.72 10.85
CA LEU A 190 -9.78 -6.56 10.06
C LEU A 190 -10.86 -5.79 10.84
N THR A 191 -10.68 -4.49 10.96
CA THR A 191 -11.70 -3.57 11.45
C THR A 191 -12.31 -2.82 10.27
N VAL A 192 -13.61 -2.55 10.36
CA VAL A 192 -14.34 -1.77 9.36
C VAL A 192 -15.02 -0.62 10.09
N ASP A 193 -14.65 0.59 9.73
CA ASP A 193 -15.32 1.80 10.18
C ASP A 193 -16.55 2.04 9.31
N VAL A 194 -17.61 2.56 9.89
CA VAL A 194 -18.88 2.77 9.19
C VAL A 194 -19.31 4.22 9.36
N GLU A 195 -19.51 4.88 8.24
CA GLU A 195 -20.11 6.20 8.18
C GLU A 195 -21.46 6.14 7.46
N LYS A 196 -22.41 6.98 7.86
CA LYS A 196 -23.77 7.01 7.30
C LYS A 196 -24.18 8.44 7.00
N GLY A 197 -24.92 8.61 5.92
CA GLY A 197 -25.48 9.88 5.52
C GLY A 197 -26.58 9.68 4.47
N ASP A 198 -27.37 10.70 4.24
CA ASP A 198 -28.45 10.67 3.23
C ASP A 198 -27.91 10.70 1.79
N SER A 199 -26.67 11.09 1.63
CA SER A 199 -25.95 11.09 0.36
C SER A 199 -24.45 10.95 0.59
N TRP A 200 -23.71 10.53 -0.44
CA TRP A 200 -22.26 10.43 -0.39
C TRP A 200 -21.57 11.75 0.01
N GLY A 201 -22.10 12.88 -0.39
CA GLY A 201 -21.56 14.20 -0.01
C GLY A 201 -21.79 14.60 1.44
N THR A 202 -22.64 13.88 2.19
CA THR A 202 -22.94 14.12 3.62
C THR A 202 -22.29 13.12 4.55
N ILE A 203 -21.69 12.06 4.02
CA ILE A 203 -20.88 11.10 4.79
C ILE A 203 -19.59 11.80 5.24
N LYS A 204 -19.26 11.72 6.54
CA LYS A 204 -18.07 12.34 7.15
C LYS A 204 -17.30 11.31 7.94
#